data_e3d3e803f7aad0905a0f666f3d4b34a6
#
_entry.id   e3d3e803f7aad0905a0f666f3d4b34a6
#
_cell.length_a   1.000
_cell.length_b   1.000
_cell.length_c   1.000
_cell.angle_alpha   90.00
_cell.angle_beta   90.00
_cell.angle_gamma   90.00
#
_symmetry.space_group_name_H-M   'P 1'
#
loop_
_entity.id
_entity.type
_entity.pdbx_description
1 polymer ?
#
loop_
_entity_poly.entity_id
_entity_poly.type
_entity_poly.pdbx_seq_one_letter_code
_entity_poly.pdbx_strand_id
1 'polypeptide(L)'
;MQVFYGILIPFLGTSLGAACVFFMKNSLSDRVQRSLTGFAAGVMVAASVWSLLIPAIEQSASMGKWEFVPAAVGFWIGMLFLLLLDHIIPHLHQNSEKSEGPKSQLQRTTMMVLAVTLHNIPEGMAVGVVYAGFLANNTQITAAGALALSLGIAIQNFPEGAIISLPLKAEGMKKSKAFAGGVLSGIVEPIGAVLTILASSFIVPALPYLLSFAAGAMLYVVVEELIPEMSQGEHSNIGTVFFAVGFSVMMILDVALG
;
A
#
# COMPACT_ATOMS: atom_id res chain seq x y z
N MET A 1 -11.86 -20.14 -2.70
CA MET A 1 -12.44 -19.01 -3.43
C MET A 1 -12.21 -17.68 -2.72
N GLN A 2 -12.45 -17.55 -1.40
CA GLN A 2 -12.24 -16.30 -0.64
C GLN A 2 -10.82 -15.74 -0.77
N VAL A 3 -9.80 -16.57 -0.61
CA VAL A 3 -8.38 -16.19 -0.75
C VAL A 3 -8.08 -15.63 -2.14
N PHE A 4 -8.58 -16.28 -3.18
CA PHE A 4 -8.38 -15.81 -4.55
C PHE A 4 -8.96 -14.42 -4.80
N TYR A 5 -10.20 -14.18 -4.36
CA TYR A 5 -10.80 -12.85 -4.45
C TYR A 5 -10.06 -11.82 -3.60
N GLY A 6 -9.68 -12.19 -2.37
CA GLY A 6 -8.95 -11.29 -1.48
C GLY A 6 -7.61 -10.82 -2.05
N ILE A 7 -6.88 -11.70 -2.74
CA ILE A 7 -5.63 -11.37 -3.42
C ILE A 7 -5.85 -10.45 -4.63
N LEU A 8 -6.96 -10.62 -5.36
CA LEU A 8 -7.23 -9.84 -6.57
C LEU A 8 -7.87 -8.48 -6.30
N ILE A 9 -8.61 -8.33 -5.20
CA ILE A 9 -9.34 -7.10 -4.87
C ILE A 9 -8.43 -5.85 -4.85
N PRO A 10 -7.25 -5.84 -4.19
CA PRO A 10 -6.33 -4.71 -4.23
C PRO A 10 -5.92 -4.33 -5.66
N PHE A 11 -5.45 -5.28 -6.44
CA PHE A 11 -5.07 -5.09 -7.83
C PHE A 11 -6.21 -4.54 -8.71
N LEU A 12 -7.45 -4.95 -8.44
CA LEU A 12 -8.60 -4.39 -9.13
C LEU A 12 -8.81 -2.91 -8.76
N GLY A 13 -8.52 -2.52 -7.52
CA GLY A 13 -8.50 -1.12 -7.08
C GLY A 13 -7.55 -0.27 -7.93
N THR A 14 -6.28 -0.66 -8.00
CA THR A 14 -5.24 -0.01 -8.83
C THR A 14 -5.67 0.04 -10.31
N SER A 15 -6.19 -1.06 -10.83
CA SER A 15 -6.61 -1.16 -12.24
C SER A 15 -7.79 -0.25 -12.57
N LEU A 16 -8.78 -0.16 -11.68
CA LEU A 16 -9.93 0.73 -11.82
C LEU A 16 -9.51 2.21 -11.73
N GLY A 17 -8.60 2.52 -10.81
CA GLY A 17 -8.00 3.86 -10.73
C GLY A 17 -7.27 4.23 -12.01
N ALA A 18 -6.43 3.33 -12.52
CA ALA A 18 -5.73 3.53 -13.78
C ALA A 18 -6.70 3.74 -14.97
N ALA A 19 -7.87 3.11 -14.95
CA ALA A 19 -8.89 3.27 -15.98
C ALA A 19 -9.49 4.69 -16.05
N CYS A 20 -9.32 5.54 -15.04
CA CYS A 20 -9.73 6.95 -15.07
C CYS A 20 -9.13 7.70 -16.26
N VAL A 21 -7.98 7.28 -16.78
CA VAL A 21 -7.33 7.86 -17.96
C VAL A 21 -8.20 7.82 -19.23
N PHE A 22 -9.14 6.90 -19.33
CA PHE A 22 -10.03 6.81 -20.48
C PHE A 22 -11.13 7.87 -20.46
N PHE A 23 -11.56 8.26 -19.27
CA PHE A 23 -12.71 9.16 -19.04
C PHE A 23 -12.27 10.60 -18.79
N MET A 24 -11.14 10.81 -18.13
CA MET A 24 -10.65 12.14 -17.83
C MET A 24 -9.88 12.75 -19.01
N LYS A 25 -10.13 14.04 -19.28
CA LYS A 25 -9.45 14.80 -20.34
C LYS A 25 -8.18 15.47 -19.88
N ASN A 26 -8.15 15.94 -18.63
CA ASN A 26 -7.09 16.72 -18.02
C ASN A 26 -6.46 15.97 -16.86
N SER A 27 -5.28 16.43 -16.40
CA SER A 27 -4.68 16.01 -15.13
C SER A 27 -5.62 16.32 -13.96
N LEU A 28 -5.40 15.63 -12.84
CA LEU A 28 -6.07 15.96 -11.58
C LEU A 28 -5.69 17.39 -11.17
N SER A 29 -6.65 18.11 -10.59
CA SER A 29 -6.31 19.38 -9.93
C SER A 29 -5.57 19.07 -8.62
N ASP A 30 -4.68 19.98 -8.20
CA ASP A 30 -3.91 19.83 -6.96
C ASP A 30 -4.80 19.53 -5.74
N ARG A 31 -5.98 20.13 -5.68
CA ARG A 31 -6.94 19.88 -4.58
C ARG A 31 -7.43 18.44 -4.58
N VAL A 32 -7.79 17.90 -5.75
CA VAL A 32 -8.26 16.51 -5.88
C VAL A 32 -7.12 15.55 -5.58
N GLN A 33 -5.94 15.82 -6.11
CA GLN A 33 -4.76 14.98 -5.85
C GLN A 33 -4.46 14.92 -4.35
N ARG A 34 -4.33 16.06 -3.66
CA ARG A 34 -4.12 16.11 -2.20
C ARG A 34 -5.22 15.41 -1.40
N SER A 35 -6.48 15.53 -1.84
CA SER A 35 -7.58 14.79 -1.21
C SER A 35 -7.41 13.29 -1.34
N LEU A 36 -7.09 12.81 -2.52
CA LEU A 36 -6.92 11.39 -2.81
C LEU A 36 -5.70 10.82 -2.08
N THR A 37 -4.56 11.53 -2.12
CA THR A 37 -3.33 11.13 -1.41
C THR A 37 -3.54 11.13 0.10
N GLY A 38 -4.20 12.17 0.66
CA GLY A 38 -4.54 12.21 2.08
C GLY A 38 -5.46 11.06 2.49
N PHE A 39 -6.48 10.78 1.67
CA PHE A 39 -7.40 9.66 1.92
C PHE A 39 -6.66 8.31 1.93
N ALA A 40 -5.81 8.05 0.92
CA ALA A 40 -5.00 6.83 0.85
C ALA A 40 -4.08 6.69 2.07
N ALA A 41 -3.36 7.77 2.44
CA ALA A 41 -2.50 7.78 3.62
C ALA A 41 -3.27 7.45 4.91
N GLY A 42 -4.49 7.98 5.08
CA GLY A 42 -5.34 7.68 6.22
C GLY A 42 -5.76 6.21 6.29
N VAL A 43 -6.17 5.62 5.15
CA VAL A 43 -6.50 4.20 5.04
C VAL A 43 -5.30 3.34 5.40
N MET A 44 -4.12 3.64 4.84
CA MET A 44 -2.88 2.87 5.09
C MET A 44 -2.48 2.91 6.56
N VAL A 45 -2.55 4.07 7.23
CA VAL A 45 -2.24 4.17 8.67
C VAL A 45 -3.20 3.32 9.49
N ALA A 46 -4.50 3.40 9.23
CA ALA A 46 -5.49 2.61 9.96
C ALA A 46 -5.28 1.10 9.72
N ALA A 47 -5.10 0.66 8.48
CA ALA A 47 -4.80 -0.74 8.13
C ALA A 47 -3.53 -1.24 8.85
N SER A 48 -2.47 -0.44 8.84
CA SER A 48 -1.21 -0.78 9.53
C SER A 48 -1.42 -1.01 11.04
N VAL A 49 -2.31 -0.25 11.66
CA VAL A 49 -2.59 -0.38 13.10
C VAL A 49 -3.52 -1.56 13.38
N TRP A 50 -4.74 -1.55 12.81
CA TRP A 50 -5.80 -2.50 13.16
C TRP A 50 -5.61 -3.87 12.53
N SER A 51 -5.29 -3.94 11.24
CA SER A 51 -5.16 -5.22 10.54
C SER A 51 -3.80 -5.90 10.73
N LEU A 52 -2.75 -5.17 11.15
CA LEU A 52 -1.38 -5.70 11.17
C LEU A 52 -0.72 -5.60 12.56
N LEU A 53 -0.58 -4.41 13.15
CA LEU A 53 0.15 -4.25 14.42
C LEU A 53 -0.61 -4.82 15.62
N ILE A 54 -1.89 -4.56 15.74
CA ILE A 54 -2.71 -5.08 16.84
C ILE A 54 -2.71 -6.62 16.80
N PRO A 55 -3.03 -7.31 15.70
CA PRO A 55 -2.95 -8.75 15.61
C PRO A 55 -1.53 -9.31 15.87
N ALA A 56 -0.47 -8.60 15.49
CA ALA A 56 0.91 -9.02 15.78
C ALA A 56 1.20 -9.02 17.28
N ILE A 57 0.73 -8.00 18.02
CA ILE A 57 0.89 -7.90 19.48
C ILE A 57 0.06 -9.00 20.16
N GLU A 58 -1.21 -9.15 19.78
CA GLU A 58 -2.12 -10.14 20.37
C GLU A 58 -1.62 -11.58 20.20
N GLN A 59 -1.05 -11.91 19.04
CA GLN A 59 -0.43 -13.22 18.81
C GLN A 59 0.81 -13.45 19.66
N SER A 60 1.41 -12.41 20.20
CA SER A 60 2.58 -12.45 21.08
C SER A 60 2.22 -12.40 22.57
N ALA A 61 0.93 -12.45 22.95
CA ALA A 61 0.44 -12.32 24.32
C ALA A 61 1.04 -13.33 25.32
N SER A 62 1.46 -14.52 24.84
CA SER A 62 2.18 -15.51 25.65
C SER A 62 3.53 -15.00 26.22
N MET A 63 4.10 -13.95 25.63
CA MET A 63 5.34 -13.31 26.08
C MET A 63 5.13 -12.33 27.26
N GLY A 64 3.87 -12.11 27.70
CA GLY A 64 3.53 -11.21 28.79
C GLY A 64 4.00 -9.79 28.50
N LYS A 65 4.73 -9.16 29.44
CA LYS A 65 5.22 -7.78 29.26
C LYS A 65 6.16 -7.56 28.05
N TRP A 66 6.60 -8.60 27.37
CA TRP A 66 7.46 -8.55 26.18
C TRP A 66 6.68 -8.77 24.87
N GLU A 67 5.35 -8.81 24.90
CA GLU A 67 4.49 -9.03 23.74
C GLU A 67 4.68 -8.01 22.60
N PHE A 68 5.17 -6.80 22.93
CA PHE A 68 5.48 -5.76 21.95
C PHE A 68 6.77 -6.03 21.15
N VAL A 69 7.64 -6.93 21.60
CA VAL A 69 8.98 -7.12 21.00
C VAL A 69 8.90 -7.63 19.56
N PRO A 70 8.12 -8.69 19.22
CA PRO A 70 7.98 -9.11 17.82
C PRO A 70 7.42 -8.00 16.92
N ALA A 71 6.42 -7.25 17.42
CA ALA A 71 5.83 -6.14 16.69
C ALA A 71 6.84 -5.02 16.44
N ALA A 72 7.61 -4.60 17.46
CA ALA A 72 8.61 -3.56 17.32
C ALA A 72 9.75 -3.97 16.38
N VAL A 73 10.24 -5.20 16.51
CA VAL A 73 11.33 -5.71 15.67
C VAL A 73 10.90 -5.84 14.22
N GLY A 74 9.74 -6.46 13.96
CA GLY A 74 9.22 -6.60 12.60
C GLY A 74 8.98 -5.25 11.95
N PHE A 75 8.39 -4.31 12.68
CA PHE A 75 8.15 -2.94 12.24
C PHE A 75 9.43 -2.25 11.76
N TRP A 76 10.50 -2.27 12.57
CA TRP A 76 11.78 -1.70 12.20
C TRP A 76 12.41 -2.38 10.98
N ILE A 77 12.30 -3.71 10.88
CA ILE A 77 12.81 -4.44 9.72
C ILE A 77 12.05 -4.02 8.46
N GLY A 78 10.73 -3.84 8.54
CA GLY A 78 9.90 -3.35 7.42
C GLY A 78 10.28 -1.95 6.96
N MET A 79 10.45 -1.01 7.91
CA MET A 79 10.92 0.34 7.64
C MET A 79 12.28 0.35 6.94
N LEU A 80 13.25 -0.40 7.47
CA LEU A 80 14.60 -0.48 6.91
C LEU A 80 14.64 -1.20 5.56
N PHE A 81 13.76 -2.16 5.33
CA PHE A 81 13.61 -2.85 4.05
C PHE A 81 13.18 -1.87 2.95
N LEU A 82 12.16 -1.05 3.19
CA LEU A 82 11.72 -0.05 2.22
C LEU A 82 12.78 1.03 2.02
N LEU A 83 13.40 1.53 3.08
CA LEU A 83 14.51 2.46 2.99
C LEU A 83 15.64 1.90 2.11
N LEU A 84 15.95 0.60 2.23
CA LEU A 84 16.94 -0.06 1.38
C LEU A 84 16.49 -0.11 -0.08
N LEU A 85 15.24 -0.53 -0.35
CA LEU A 85 14.71 -0.57 -1.72
C LEU A 85 14.73 0.81 -2.37
N ASP A 86 14.37 1.83 -1.63
CA ASP A 86 14.39 3.23 -2.03
C ASP A 86 15.81 3.68 -2.48
N HIS A 87 16.84 3.24 -1.77
CA HIS A 87 18.22 3.54 -2.11
C HIS A 87 18.78 2.75 -3.29
N ILE A 88 18.29 1.54 -3.56
CA ILE A 88 18.87 0.65 -4.59
C ILE A 88 18.08 0.64 -5.91
N ILE A 89 16.84 1.10 -5.93
CA ILE A 89 16.00 1.12 -7.13
C ILE A 89 15.88 2.55 -7.65
N PRO A 90 16.27 2.83 -8.91
CA PRO A 90 16.10 4.15 -9.49
C PRO A 90 14.62 4.42 -9.73
N HIS A 91 14.07 5.44 -9.05
CA HIS A 91 12.67 5.83 -9.16
C HIS A 91 12.52 7.35 -9.09
N LEU A 92 11.32 7.85 -9.40
CA LEU A 92 11.03 9.27 -9.44
C LEU A 92 9.62 9.52 -8.92
N HIS A 93 9.51 10.33 -7.88
CA HIS A 93 8.22 10.79 -7.39
C HIS A 93 7.60 11.81 -8.35
N GLN A 94 6.27 11.86 -8.40
CA GLN A 94 5.51 12.61 -9.40
C GLN A 94 5.91 14.09 -9.49
N ASN A 95 6.15 14.73 -8.36
CA ASN A 95 6.44 16.16 -8.28
C ASN A 95 7.93 16.47 -8.06
N SER A 96 8.81 15.48 -8.19
CA SER A 96 10.25 15.64 -8.08
C SER A 96 10.90 15.83 -9.45
N GLU A 97 11.87 16.74 -9.52
CA GLU A 97 12.76 16.88 -10.68
C GLU A 97 13.99 15.98 -10.57
N LYS A 98 14.32 15.50 -9.38
CA LYS A 98 15.47 14.65 -9.11
C LYS A 98 15.01 13.23 -8.86
N SER A 99 15.61 12.28 -9.60
CA SER A 99 15.44 10.85 -9.34
C SER A 99 16.17 10.44 -8.08
N GLU A 100 15.57 9.51 -7.35
CA GLU A 100 16.17 8.84 -6.21
C GLU A 100 16.79 7.50 -6.63
N GLY A 101 17.61 6.93 -5.74
CA GLY A 101 18.38 5.73 -6.04
C GLY A 101 19.58 5.95 -6.96
N PRO A 102 20.14 4.89 -7.57
CA PRO A 102 21.29 4.96 -8.46
C PRO A 102 20.99 5.77 -9.73
N LYS A 103 22.02 6.46 -10.27
CA LYS A 103 21.89 7.15 -11.56
C LYS A 103 21.45 6.17 -12.65
N SER A 104 20.35 6.46 -13.32
CA SER A 104 19.75 5.61 -14.34
C SER A 104 19.49 6.39 -15.63
N GLN A 105 19.53 5.67 -16.78
CA GLN A 105 19.11 6.19 -18.08
C GLN A 105 17.65 5.85 -18.40
N LEU A 106 16.88 5.36 -17.40
CA LEU A 106 15.47 5.06 -17.58
C LEU A 106 14.68 6.33 -17.89
N GLN A 107 13.64 6.19 -18.71
CA GLN A 107 12.73 7.29 -19.01
C GLN A 107 12.01 7.73 -17.74
N ARG A 108 11.71 9.04 -17.62
CA ARG A 108 10.96 9.62 -16.50
C ARG A 108 9.70 8.83 -16.19
N THR A 109 8.93 8.49 -17.21
CA THR A 109 7.69 7.70 -17.09
C THR A 109 7.91 6.31 -16.49
N THR A 110 9.02 5.65 -16.82
CA THR A 110 9.37 4.34 -16.24
C THR A 110 9.73 4.47 -14.76
N MET A 111 10.49 5.50 -14.40
CA MET A 111 10.85 5.75 -12.99
C MET A 111 9.64 6.09 -12.13
N MET A 112 8.65 6.82 -12.68
CA MET A 112 7.38 7.07 -11.98
C MET A 112 6.57 5.78 -11.74
N VAL A 113 6.52 4.88 -12.72
CA VAL A 113 5.86 3.57 -12.54
C VAL A 113 6.60 2.74 -11.50
N LEU A 114 7.94 2.76 -11.49
CA LEU A 114 8.74 2.04 -10.50
C LEU A 114 8.51 2.55 -9.08
N ALA A 115 8.38 3.87 -8.87
CA ALA A 115 8.05 4.43 -7.56
C ALA A 115 6.82 3.73 -6.96
N VAL A 116 5.66 3.79 -7.65
CA VAL A 116 4.44 3.17 -7.13
C VAL A 116 4.52 1.63 -7.11
N THR A 117 5.28 1.01 -8.01
CA THR A 117 5.51 -0.44 -7.93
C THR A 117 6.19 -0.82 -6.61
N LEU A 118 7.14 0.00 -6.12
CA LEU A 118 7.80 -0.21 -4.84
C LEU A 118 6.82 -0.16 -3.66
N HIS A 119 5.83 0.73 -3.72
CA HIS A 119 4.80 0.89 -2.68
C HIS A 119 3.84 -0.30 -2.65
N ASN A 120 3.47 -0.83 -3.81
CA ASN A 120 2.55 -1.94 -3.95
C ASN A 120 3.15 -3.30 -3.50
N ILE A 121 4.49 -3.41 -3.36
CA ILE A 121 5.14 -4.62 -2.83
C ILE A 121 4.72 -4.90 -1.38
N PRO A 122 4.86 -3.97 -0.42
CA PRO A 122 4.39 -4.16 0.96
C PRO A 122 2.91 -4.48 1.08
N GLU A 123 2.08 -3.90 0.24
CA GLU A 123 0.64 -4.12 0.23
C GLU A 123 0.30 -5.55 -0.17
N GLY A 124 0.90 -6.03 -1.25
CA GLY A 124 0.78 -7.44 -1.66
C GLY A 124 1.28 -8.39 -0.58
N MET A 125 2.41 -8.07 0.06
CA MET A 125 2.94 -8.87 1.16
C MET A 125 2.00 -8.85 2.38
N ALA A 126 1.42 -7.72 2.75
CA ALA A 126 0.46 -7.59 3.84
C ALA A 126 -0.75 -8.51 3.63
N VAL A 127 -1.37 -8.44 2.46
CA VAL A 127 -2.46 -9.35 2.05
C VAL A 127 -2.02 -10.80 2.15
N GLY A 128 -0.84 -11.13 1.61
CA GLY A 128 -0.28 -12.48 1.63
C GLY A 128 -0.05 -13.02 3.05
N VAL A 129 0.50 -12.21 3.96
CA VAL A 129 0.75 -12.59 5.36
C VAL A 129 -0.56 -12.86 6.09
N VAL A 130 -1.56 -11.98 5.94
CA VAL A 130 -2.87 -12.15 6.59
C VAL A 130 -3.58 -13.39 6.06
N TYR A 131 -3.61 -13.62 4.73
CA TYR A 131 -4.21 -14.83 4.17
C TYR A 131 -3.42 -16.10 4.50
N ALA A 132 -2.11 -16.06 4.63
CA ALA A 132 -1.31 -17.19 5.12
C ALA A 132 -1.71 -17.56 6.57
N GLY A 133 -1.86 -16.57 7.44
CA GLY A 133 -2.35 -16.75 8.81
C GLY A 133 -3.77 -17.31 8.84
N PHE A 134 -4.68 -16.80 8.03
CA PHE A 134 -6.05 -17.32 7.91
C PHE A 134 -6.07 -18.79 7.46
N LEU A 135 -5.29 -19.14 6.43
CA LEU A 135 -5.20 -20.52 5.93
C LEU A 135 -4.57 -21.49 6.95
N ALA A 136 -3.74 -20.98 7.84
CA ALA A 136 -3.16 -21.75 8.95
C ALA A 136 -4.12 -21.87 10.15
N ASN A 137 -5.37 -21.41 10.03
CA ASN A 137 -6.36 -21.36 11.12
C ASN A 137 -5.88 -20.59 12.34
N ASN A 138 -5.14 -19.50 12.14
CA ASN A 138 -4.76 -18.61 13.22
C ASN A 138 -6.02 -17.96 13.82
N THR A 139 -6.18 -18.07 15.14
CA THR A 139 -7.41 -17.65 15.84
C THR A 139 -7.61 -16.13 15.88
N GLN A 140 -6.56 -15.36 15.63
CA GLN A 140 -6.58 -13.89 15.62
C GLN A 140 -6.86 -13.31 14.22
N ILE A 141 -6.91 -14.18 13.17
CA ILE A 141 -7.13 -13.72 11.80
C ILE A 141 -8.39 -14.38 11.25
N THR A 142 -9.45 -13.58 11.16
CA THR A 142 -10.73 -14.03 10.61
C THR A 142 -10.77 -13.86 9.08
N ALA A 143 -11.65 -14.59 8.40
CA ALA A 143 -11.89 -14.39 6.97
C ALA A 143 -12.42 -12.98 6.68
N ALA A 144 -13.21 -12.42 7.59
CA ALA A 144 -13.81 -11.11 7.45
C ALA A 144 -12.76 -10.01 7.65
N GLY A 145 -11.86 -10.13 8.64
CA GLY A 145 -10.74 -9.22 8.83
C GLY A 145 -9.75 -9.25 7.65
N ALA A 146 -9.44 -10.44 7.11
CA ALA A 146 -8.63 -10.56 5.91
C ALA A 146 -9.27 -9.86 4.69
N LEU A 147 -10.60 -9.97 4.55
CA LEU A 147 -11.34 -9.27 3.52
C LEU A 147 -11.38 -7.75 3.76
N ALA A 148 -11.53 -7.31 5.02
CA ALA A 148 -11.51 -5.90 5.38
C ALA A 148 -10.18 -5.24 4.97
N LEU A 149 -9.04 -5.89 5.26
CA LEU A 149 -7.73 -5.42 4.80
C LEU A 149 -7.68 -5.34 3.27
N SER A 150 -8.11 -6.39 2.55
CA SER A 150 -8.09 -6.39 1.08
C SER A 150 -8.96 -5.27 0.49
N LEU A 151 -10.12 -5.01 1.05
CA LEU A 151 -11.00 -3.92 0.64
C LEU A 151 -10.40 -2.55 0.96
N GLY A 152 -9.81 -2.39 2.13
CA GLY A 152 -9.11 -1.16 2.52
C GLY A 152 -7.99 -0.83 1.54
N ILE A 153 -7.13 -1.82 1.24
CA ILE A 153 -6.04 -1.65 0.26
C ILE A 153 -6.62 -1.34 -1.13
N ALA A 154 -7.68 -2.00 -1.58
CA ALA A 154 -8.31 -1.69 -2.87
C ALA A 154 -8.85 -0.25 -2.94
N ILE A 155 -9.43 0.25 -1.86
CA ILE A 155 -9.97 1.61 -1.78
C ILE A 155 -8.86 2.65 -1.89
N GLN A 156 -7.71 2.44 -1.24
CA GLN A 156 -6.55 3.34 -1.34
C GLN A 156 -5.84 3.23 -2.70
N ASN A 157 -5.77 2.04 -3.28
CA ASN A 157 -5.12 1.78 -4.56
C ASN A 157 -5.86 2.40 -5.74
N PHE A 158 -7.16 2.66 -5.61
CA PHE A 158 -7.91 3.38 -6.65
C PHE A 158 -7.34 4.79 -6.90
N PRO A 159 -7.15 5.66 -5.89
CA PRO A 159 -6.37 6.89 -6.05
C PRO A 159 -4.99 6.69 -6.70
N GLU A 160 -4.24 5.70 -6.25
CA GLU A 160 -2.87 5.47 -6.72
C GLU A 160 -2.80 5.10 -8.20
N GLY A 161 -3.68 4.22 -8.67
CA GLY A 161 -3.79 3.91 -10.10
C GLY A 161 -4.11 5.13 -10.97
N ALA A 162 -4.95 6.04 -10.47
CA ALA A 162 -5.28 7.30 -11.15
C ALA A 162 -4.08 8.28 -11.14
N ILE A 163 -3.38 8.38 -10.00
CA ILE A 163 -2.20 9.24 -9.82
C ILE A 163 -1.05 8.82 -10.75
N ILE A 164 -0.95 7.55 -11.13
CA ILE A 164 0.03 7.09 -12.13
C ILE A 164 -0.46 7.35 -13.55
N SER A 165 -1.63 6.84 -13.90
CA SER A 165 -2.07 6.79 -15.30
C SER A 165 -2.33 8.17 -15.90
N LEU A 166 -2.80 9.13 -15.11
CA LEU A 166 -3.12 10.47 -15.59
C LEU A 166 -1.87 11.30 -15.92
N PRO A 167 -0.82 11.35 -15.07
CA PRO A 167 0.44 12.00 -15.44
C PRO A 167 1.14 11.34 -16.63
N LEU A 168 1.17 10.02 -16.71
CA LEU A 168 1.73 9.33 -17.89
C LEU A 168 1.07 9.78 -19.19
N LYS A 169 -0.25 10.00 -19.16
CA LYS A 169 -0.97 10.57 -20.30
C LYS A 169 -0.60 12.05 -20.51
N ALA A 170 -0.43 12.84 -19.44
CA ALA A 170 -0.05 14.26 -19.55
C ALA A 170 1.35 14.43 -20.17
N GLU A 171 2.28 13.51 -19.92
CA GLU A 171 3.60 13.39 -20.56
C GLU A 171 3.54 12.94 -22.04
N GLY A 172 2.33 12.86 -22.63
CA GLY A 172 2.12 12.54 -24.05
C GLY A 172 1.94 11.06 -24.38
N MET A 173 1.87 10.19 -23.37
CA MET A 173 1.64 8.76 -23.59
C MET A 173 0.21 8.49 -24.10
N LYS A 174 0.04 7.50 -24.97
CA LYS A 174 -1.29 7.06 -25.40
C LYS A 174 -2.07 6.52 -24.20
N LYS A 175 -3.39 6.79 -24.13
CA LYS A 175 -4.27 6.35 -23.02
C LYS A 175 -4.12 4.86 -22.68
N SER A 176 -4.05 4.00 -23.70
CA SER A 176 -3.88 2.55 -23.48
C SER A 176 -2.53 2.18 -22.85
N LYS A 177 -1.45 2.89 -23.21
CA LYS A 177 -0.13 2.68 -22.60
C LYS A 177 -0.08 3.25 -21.19
N ALA A 178 -0.67 4.41 -20.94
CA ALA A 178 -0.78 5.00 -19.61
C ALA A 178 -1.61 4.11 -18.67
N PHE A 179 -2.74 3.57 -19.14
CA PHE A 179 -3.51 2.55 -18.44
C PHE A 179 -2.68 1.31 -18.11
N ALA A 180 -1.98 0.76 -19.12
CA ALA A 180 -1.12 -0.41 -18.91
C ALA A 180 0.00 -0.12 -17.89
N GLY A 181 0.56 1.09 -17.86
CA GLY A 181 1.54 1.51 -16.86
C GLY A 181 0.98 1.45 -15.44
N GLY A 182 -0.24 1.99 -15.23
CA GLY A 182 -0.92 1.90 -13.94
C GLY A 182 -1.30 0.46 -13.54
N VAL A 183 -1.77 -0.35 -14.48
CA VAL A 183 -2.06 -1.78 -14.20
C VAL A 183 -0.79 -2.56 -13.85
N LEU A 184 0.31 -2.30 -14.56
CA LEU A 184 1.58 -2.98 -14.32
C LEU A 184 2.20 -2.61 -12.97
N SER A 185 1.99 -1.39 -12.47
CA SER A 185 2.46 -1.04 -11.12
C SER A 185 1.76 -1.84 -10.03
N GLY A 186 0.47 -2.19 -10.23
CA GLY A 186 -0.30 -3.00 -9.28
C GLY A 186 -0.08 -4.51 -9.40
N ILE A 187 0.52 -5.02 -10.50
CA ILE A 187 0.66 -6.48 -10.70
C ILE A 187 1.51 -7.17 -9.62
N VAL A 188 2.39 -6.41 -8.96
CA VAL A 188 3.23 -6.91 -7.87
C VAL A 188 2.42 -7.27 -6.62
N GLU A 189 1.22 -6.71 -6.44
CA GLU A 189 0.33 -7.00 -5.31
C GLU A 189 -0.10 -8.47 -5.31
N PRO A 190 -0.79 -9.00 -6.34
CA PRO A 190 -1.17 -10.41 -6.36
C PRO A 190 0.05 -11.33 -6.44
N ILE A 191 1.15 -10.93 -7.09
CA ILE A 191 2.38 -11.71 -7.11
C ILE A 191 2.97 -11.80 -5.70
N GLY A 192 3.12 -10.69 -5.00
CA GLY A 192 3.64 -10.62 -3.63
C GLY A 192 2.78 -11.44 -2.67
N ALA A 193 1.44 -11.32 -2.76
CA ALA A 193 0.51 -12.09 -1.95
C ALA A 193 0.65 -13.61 -2.20
N VAL A 194 0.69 -14.04 -3.45
CA VAL A 194 0.84 -15.48 -3.79
C VAL A 194 2.19 -16.01 -3.31
N LEU A 195 3.29 -15.30 -3.55
CA LEU A 195 4.62 -15.72 -3.09
C LEU A 195 4.67 -15.84 -1.56
N THR A 196 4.06 -14.90 -0.85
CA THR A 196 3.94 -14.92 0.61
C THR A 196 3.14 -16.13 1.08
N ILE A 197 1.99 -16.43 0.47
CA ILE A 197 1.18 -17.61 0.82
C ILE A 197 1.93 -18.92 0.51
N LEU A 198 2.64 -19.01 -0.62
CA LEU A 198 3.46 -20.19 -0.95
C LEU A 198 4.60 -20.41 0.07
N ALA A 199 5.11 -19.34 0.66
CA ALA A 199 6.10 -19.40 1.73
C ALA A 199 5.50 -19.61 3.13
N SER A 200 4.22 -19.95 3.26
CA SER A 200 3.47 -19.98 4.53
C SER A 200 4.09 -20.89 5.60
N SER A 201 4.78 -21.99 5.22
CA SER A 201 5.50 -22.85 6.16
C SER A 201 6.60 -22.10 6.97
N PHE A 202 7.19 -21.06 6.37
CA PHE A 202 8.16 -20.18 7.04
C PHE A 202 7.47 -18.98 7.69
N ILE A 203 6.37 -18.51 7.11
CA ILE A 203 5.66 -17.30 7.52
C ILE A 203 4.86 -17.52 8.79
N VAL A 204 4.13 -18.63 8.90
CA VAL A 204 3.22 -18.88 10.03
C VAL A 204 3.96 -18.87 11.38
N PRO A 205 5.14 -19.50 11.56
CA PRO A 205 5.89 -19.43 12.81
C PRO A 205 6.39 -18.01 13.14
N ALA A 206 6.59 -17.17 12.13
CA ALA A 206 7.10 -15.79 12.27
C ALA A 206 6.01 -14.74 12.08
N LEU A 207 4.74 -15.13 12.13
CA LEU A 207 3.60 -14.30 11.77
C LEU A 207 3.56 -12.93 12.46
N PRO A 208 3.80 -12.80 13.80
CA PRO A 208 3.82 -11.50 14.46
C PRO A 208 4.89 -10.56 13.90
N TYR A 209 6.07 -11.08 13.55
CA TYR A 209 7.13 -10.28 12.94
C TYR A 209 6.77 -9.85 11.52
N LEU A 210 6.10 -10.69 10.75
CA LEU A 210 5.78 -10.41 9.35
C LEU A 210 4.57 -9.50 9.17
N LEU A 211 3.57 -9.60 10.06
CA LEU A 211 2.48 -8.64 10.14
C LEU A 211 3.03 -7.23 10.43
N SER A 212 3.87 -7.11 11.45
CA SER A 212 4.47 -5.83 11.80
C SER A 212 5.53 -5.35 10.80
N PHE A 213 6.22 -6.25 10.11
CA PHE A 213 7.07 -5.92 8.96
C PHE A 213 6.26 -5.22 7.87
N ALA A 214 5.12 -5.80 7.46
CA ALA A 214 4.25 -5.19 6.48
C ALA A 214 3.74 -3.81 6.93
N ALA A 215 3.33 -3.68 8.20
CA ALA A 215 2.94 -2.40 8.79
C ALA A 215 4.07 -1.35 8.74
N GLY A 216 5.29 -1.74 9.11
CA GLY A 216 6.46 -0.85 9.05
C GLY A 216 6.76 -0.38 7.64
N ALA A 217 6.73 -1.28 6.67
CA ALA A 217 6.94 -0.98 5.27
C ALA A 217 5.85 -0.04 4.72
N MET A 218 4.57 -0.28 5.03
CA MET A 218 3.47 0.61 4.64
C MET A 218 3.59 1.99 5.28
N LEU A 219 3.95 2.08 6.58
CA LEU A 219 4.13 3.37 7.25
C LEU A 219 5.36 4.14 6.73
N TYR A 220 6.40 3.46 6.24
CA TYR A 220 7.49 4.13 5.52
C TYR A 220 6.93 4.92 4.33
N VAL A 221 6.16 4.28 3.46
CA VAL A 221 5.53 4.93 2.30
C VAL A 221 4.66 6.12 2.70
N VAL A 222 3.85 5.95 3.75
CA VAL A 222 2.99 7.04 4.24
C VAL A 222 3.79 8.27 4.65
N VAL A 223 4.87 8.07 5.40
CA VAL A 223 5.67 9.17 5.98
C VAL A 223 6.57 9.80 4.94
N GLU A 224 7.24 8.98 4.10
CA GLU A 224 8.21 9.45 3.10
C GLU A 224 7.53 10.10 1.90
N GLU A 225 6.35 9.62 1.51
CA GLU A 225 5.73 10.06 0.26
C GLU A 225 4.35 10.67 0.41
N LEU A 226 3.38 9.93 0.98
CA LEU A 226 1.99 10.37 0.95
C LEU A 226 1.76 11.63 1.81
N ILE A 227 2.40 11.73 2.98
CA ILE A 227 2.28 12.93 3.83
C ILE A 227 2.93 14.15 3.17
N PRO A 228 4.16 14.09 2.64
CA PRO A 228 4.74 15.19 1.88
C PRO A 228 3.87 15.57 0.67
N GLU A 229 3.39 14.60 -0.12
CA GLU A 229 2.59 14.87 -1.31
C GLU A 229 1.25 15.56 -0.98
N MET A 230 0.51 15.07 0.00
CA MET A 230 -0.77 15.69 0.39
C MET A 230 -0.61 17.11 0.97
N SER A 231 0.61 17.46 1.39
CA SER A 231 0.93 18.76 2.01
C SER A 231 1.59 19.76 1.04
N GLN A 232 1.86 19.37 -0.22
CA GLN A 232 2.56 20.23 -1.18
C GLN A 232 1.77 21.48 -1.58
N GLY A 233 2.52 22.53 -2.00
CA GLY A 233 1.98 23.79 -2.54
C GLY A 233 1.45 24.73 -1.47
N GLU A 234 0.43 25.55 -1.81
CA GLU A 234 -0.17 26.48 -0.84
C GLU A 234 -0.81 25.76 0.33
N HIS A 235 -0.69 26.33 1.52
CA HIS A 235 -1.25 25.75 2.74
C HIS A 235 -2.75 25.47 2.60
N SER A 236 -3.14 24.21 2.87
CA SER A 236 -4.53 23.76 2.79
C SER A 236 -4.75 22.60 3.73
N ASN A 237 -5.87 22.61 4.43
CA ASN A 237 -6.25 21.52 5.33
C ASN A 237 -6.91 20.33 4.61
N ILE A 238 -7.05 20.38 3.27
CA ILE A 238 -7.82 19.39 2.52
C ILE A 238 -7.22 17.98 2.64
N GLY A 239 -5.90 17.85 2.51
CA GLY A 239 -5.20 16.59 2.70
C GLY A 239 -5.44 16.02 4.10
N THR A 240 -5.31 16.84 5.14
CA THR A 240 -5.53 16.44 6.53
C THR A 240 -6.98 15.99 6.79
N VAL A 241 -7.96 16.70 6.24
CA VAL A 241 -9.38 16.32 6.38
C VAL A 241 -9.64 14.97 5.70
N PHE A 242 -9.13 14.78 4.48
CA PHE A 242 -9.31 13.52 3.76
C PHE A 242 -8.49 12.38 4.38
N PHE A 243 -7.34 12.65 4.98
CA PHE A 243 -6.64 11.68 5.82
C PHE A 243 -7.53 11.18 6.96
N ALA A 244 -8.16 12.09 7.70
CA ALA A 244 -9.08 11.71 8.76
C ALA A 244 -10.29 10.89 8.24
N VAL A 245 -10.81 11.21 7.05
CA VAL A 245 -11.87 10.44 6.40
C VAL A 245 -11.38 9.04 6.07
N GLY A 246 -10.24 8.89 5.39
CA GLY A 246 -9.68 7.60 5.02
C GLY A 246 -9.38 6.73 6.24
N PHE A 247 -8.74 7.31 7.25
CA PHE A 247 -8.49 6.65 8.53
C PHE A 247 -9.78 6.13 9.18
N SER A 248 -10.81 6.97 9.21
CA SER A 248 -12.10 6.59 9.82
C SER A 248 -12.80 5.48 9.03
N VAL A 249 -12.77 5.54 7.69
CA VAL A 249 -13.37 4.51 6.83
C VAL A 249 -12.70 3.16 7.08
N MET A 250 -11.38 3.11 7.10
CA MET A 250 -10.65 1.86 7.31
C MET A 250 -10.84 1.32 8.74
N MET A 251 -10.76 2.19 9.74
CA MET A 251 -11.04 1.81 11.13
C MET A 251 -12.44 1.20 11.26
N ILE A 252 -13.45 1.78 10.62
CA ILE A 252 -14.83 1.26 10.64
C ILE A 252 -14.88 -0.10 9.94
N LEU A 253 -14.24 -0.26 8.78
CA LEU A 253 -14.20 -1.53 8.06
C LEU A 253 -13.57 -2.63 8.93
N ASP A 254 -12.45 -2.36 9.56
CA ASP A 254 -11.75 -3.32 10.42
C ASP A 254 -12.59 -3.71 11.63
N VAL A 255 -13.11 -2.72 12.37
CA VAL A 255 -13.88 -2.99 13.60
C VAL A 255 -15.25 -3.60 13.30
N ALA A 256 -15.89 -3.25 12.17
CA ALA A 256 -17.22 -3.76 11.83
C ALA A 256 -17.19 -5.14 11.14
N LEU A 257 -16.12 -5.49 10.47
CA LEU A 257 -15.94 -6.77 9.74
C LEU A 257 -14.97 -7.73 10.45
N GLY A 258 -13.97 -7.20 11.15
CA GLY A 258 -12.93 -7.99 11.82
C GLY A 258 -13.39 -8.50 13.14
#